data_51e546e84841972a860b724afcaccda4
#
_entry.id   51e546e84841972a860b724afcaccda4
#
_cell.length_a   1.000
_cell.length_b   1.000
_cell.length_c   1.000
_cell.angle_alpha   90.00
_cell.angle_beta   90.00
_cell.angle_gamma   90.00
#
_symmetry.space_group_name_H-M   'P 1'
#
loop_
_entity.id
_entity.type
_entity.pdbx_description
1 polymer ?
#
loop_
_entity_poly.entity_id
_entity_poly.type
_entity_poly.pdbx_seq_one_letter_code
_entity_poly.pdbx_strand_id
1 'polypeptide(L)'
;TLKTLSTGIITINQDFISGDGKGVILLKDADRPVTRTYNIASSNQTLSYKLPGPTLFRGNFNFSGDENIVQIRIPQDVSYSENTSKILIYLHDNEQEISGEINPVFIVGGDATMDQSGPIIEFKSKDGKIFRNGDHKRPNETLIVQISDPLGINLTKELGHSIILKDLTNDNSFDITDSFVYNNNSITTGEILISNYIQNEIDIIVSAWDNANNPSEKKIELFSAEEDKLKIYNAYNFPNPFVNQTKFTFELNKQAEISIIIYTLGGEKIKHIKNKNYQSGFHSVDWNGRNEFGKIISNGVYVYKIIARNINDRTHHIGKIAIYK
;
A
#
# COMPACT_ATOMS: atom_id res chain seq x y z
N THR A 1 20.75 6.73 25.40
CA THR A 1 20.65 5.27 25.27
C THR A 1 19.25 4.89 24.88
N LEU A 2 19.11 4.12 23.80
CA LEU A 2 17.85 3.56 23.31
C LEU A 2 17.74 2.09 23.73
N LYS A 3 16.52 1.54 23.74
CA LYS A 3 16.27 0.12 24.03
C LYS A 3 15.60 -0.56 22.82
N THR A 4 15.96 -1.81 22.52
CA THR A 4 15.26 -2.60 21.50
C THR A 4 13.79 -2.82 21.86
N LEU A 5 12.92 -2.96 20.85
CA LEU A 5 11.47 -3.12 20.98
C LEU A 5 10.78 -1.99 21.76
N SER A 6 11.43 -0.82 21.87
CA SER A 6 10.87 0.36 22.53
C SER A 6 10.71 1.54 21.58
N THR A 7 10.02 2.57 22.07
CA THR A 7 9.96 3.87 21.39
C THR A 7 11.07 4.77 21.92
N GLY A 8 11.95 5.22 21.04
CA GLY A 8 12.90 6.30 21.33
C GLY A 8 12.24 7.66 21.09
N ILE A 9 12.57 8.62 21.94
CA ILE A 9 12.12 10.01 21.83
C ILE A 9 13.33 10.87 21.49
N ILE A 10 13.25 11.61 20.41
CA ILE A 10 14.29 12.54 19.95
C ILE A 10 13.71 13.95 19.99
N THR A 11 14.31 14.82 20.78
CA THR A 11 13.98 16.23 20.79
C THR A 11 14.91 16.96 19.82
N ILE A 12 14.33 17.69 18.89
CA ILE A 12 15.04 18.51 17.91
C ILE A 12 14.76 19.96 18.24
N ASN A 13 15.80 20.67 18.71
CA ASN A 13 15.77 22.10 18.91
C ASN A 13 16.40 22.75 17.69
N GLN A 14 15.65 23.62 17.03
CA GLN A 14 16.10 24.26 15.80
C GLN A 14 16.17 25.77 15.99
N ASP A 15 17.38 26.28 15.98
CA ASP A 15 17.64 27.73 16.02
C ASP A 15 17.78 28.34 14.60
N PHE A 16 17.74 27.50 13.54
CA PHE A 16 18.16 27.86 12.19
C PHE A 16 17.05 27.85 11.14
N ILE A 17 15.97 27.07 11.33
CA ILE A 17 14.78 27.13 10.47
C ILE A 17 13.61 27.62 11.30
N SER A 18 13.18 28.85 11.02
CA SER A 18 12.00 29.43 11.68
C SER A 18 10.77 29.13 10.85
N GLY A 19 9.82 28.39 11.39
CA GLY A 19 8.54 28.12 10.73
C GLY A 19 8.21 26.64 10.62
N ASP A 20 7.34 26.32 9.67
CA ASP A 20 6.83 24.97 9.42
C ASP A 20 7.59 24.31 8.26
N GLY A 21 7.90 23.04 8.39
CA GLY A 21 8.58 22.31 7.33
C GLY A 21 8.44 20.79 7.48
N LYS A 22 9.26 20.09 6.71
CA LYS A 22 9.31 18.63 6.69
C LYS A 22 10.69 18.15 7.10
N GLY A 23 10.70 17.05 7.83
CA GLY A 23 11.92 16.38 8.22
C GLY A 23 11.93 14.90 7.86
N VAL A 24 13.13 14.39 7.69
CA VAL A 24 13.40 12.95 7.58
C VAL A 24 14.37 12.58 8.70
N ILE A 25 14.04 11.52 9.43
CA ILE A 25 14.92 10.95 10.44
C ILE A 25 15.32 9.54 10.04
N LEU A 26 16.60 9.23 10.19
CA LEU A 26 17.20 7.96 9.85
C LEU A 26 18.04 7.46 11.01
N LEU A 27 17.65 6.37 11.66
CA LEU A 27 18.48 5.66 12.63
C LEU A 27 19.29 4.59 11.90
N LYS A 28 20.60 4.66 12.01
CA LYS A 28 21.54 3.66 11.48
C LYS A 28 22.18 2.92 12.63
N ASP A 29 22.31 1.61 12.46
CA ASP A 29 23.10 0.79 13.38
C ASP A 29 24.60 1.11 13.27
N ALA A 30 25.39 0.51 14.15
CA ALA A 30 26.82 0.67 14.19
C ALA A 30 27.51 0.31 12.87
N ASP A 31 28.49 1.11 12.47
CA ASP A 31 29.30 0.84 11.30
C ASP A 31 30.09 -0.47 11.46
N ARG A 32 30.15 -1.27 10.40
CA ARG A 32 30.81 -2.58 10.39
C ARG A 32 32.21 -2.46 9.77
N PRO A 33 33.29 -2.83 10.52
CA PRO A 33 34.60 -2.93 9.92
C PRO A 33 34.65 -4.10 8.93
N VAL A 34 35.16 -3.85 7.74
CA VAL A 34 35.40 -4.86 6.70
C VAL A 34 36.86 -4.85 6.33
N THR A 35 37.48 -6.02 6.38
CA THR A 35 38.86 -6.22 5.95
C THR A 35 38.89 -7.20 4.78
N ARG A 36 39.44 -6.78 3.65
CA ARG A 36 39.59 -7.63 2.45
C ARG A 36 41.06 -7.72 2.09
N THR A 37 41.50 -8.95 1.86
CA THR A 37 42.88 -9.21 1.41
C THR A 37 42.86 -9.56 -0.07
N TYR A 38 43.65 -8.85 -0.86
CA TYR A 38 43.81 -9.06 -2.29
C TYR A 38 45.21 -9.54 -2.59
N ASN A 39 45.34 -10.52 -3.46
CA ASN A 39 46.65 -10.94 -3.95
C ASN A 39 46.95 -10.16 -5.25
N ILE A 40 47.86 -9.20 -5.18
CA ILE A 40 48.25 -8.35 -6.30
C ILE A 40 49.76 -8.56 -6.53
N ALA A 41 50.14 -9.02 -7.72
CA ALA A 41 51.52 -9.19 -8.16
C ALA A 41 52.35 -9.98 -7.16
N SER A 42 51.84 -11.12 -6.64
CA SER A 42 52.51 -12.00 -5.67
C SER A 42 52.69 -11.42 -4.27
N SER A 43 52.04 -10.34 -3.93
CA SER A 43 51.97 -9.80 -2.58
C SER A 43 50.53 -9.71 -2.11
N ASN A 44 50.28 -10.01 -0.82
CA ASN A 44 48.98 -9.81 -0.19
C ASN A 44 48.84 -8.38 0.26
N GLN A 45 47.85 -7.69 -0.27
CA GLN A 45 47.50 -6.33 0.21
C GLN A 45 46.16 -6.39 0.92
N THR A 46 46.10 -5.80 2.11
CA THR A 46 44.90 -5.75 2.94
C THR A 46 44.30 -4.37 2.93
N LEU A 47 43.03 -4.30 2.55
CA LEU A 47 42.20 -3.08 2.59
C LEU A 47 41.22 -3.21 3.76
N SER A 48 41.26 -2.26 4.68
CA SER A 48 40.31 -2.14 5.78
C SER A 48 39.46 -0.88 5.61
N TYR A 49 38.16 -1.03 5.67
CA TYR A 49 37.22 0.09 5.59
C TYR A 49 35.98 -0.19 6.45
N LYS A 50 35.14 0.81 6.66
CA LYS A 50 33.88 0.66 7.39
C LYS A 50 32.73 0.73 6.40
N LEU A 51 31.80 -0.22 6.49
CA LEU A 51 30.49 -0.13 5.83
C LEU A 51 29.50 0.48 6.81
N PRO A 52 28.62 1.39 6.35
CA PRO A 52 27.52 1.88 7.17
C PRO A 52 26.68 0.72 7.70
N GLY A 53 26.28 0.78 8.96
CA GLY A 53 25.38 -0.19 9.55
C GLY A 53 24.01 -0.19 8.87
N PRO A 54 23.19 -1.23 9.09
CA PRO A 54 21.83 -1.32 8.53
C PRO A 54 20.97 -0.15 9.01
N THR A 55 19.88 0.10 8.27
CA THR A 55 18.85 1.04 8.68
C THR A 55 17.98 0.38 9.73
N LEU A 56 17.84 0.99 10.89
CA LEU A 56 16.94 0.53 11.95
C LEU A 56 15.59 1.23 11.89
N PHE A 57 15.57 2.50 11.47
CA PHE A 57 14.36 3.29 11.31
C PHE A 57 14.55 4.34 10.22
N ARG A 58 13.50 4.60 9.43
CA ARG A 58 13.43 5.68 8.45
C ARG A 58 12.02 6.26 8.44
N GLY A 59 11.86 7.51 8.86
CA GLY A 59 10.54 8.13 8.97
C GLY A 59 10.52 9.58 8.55
N ASN A 60 9.36 10.02 8.10
CA ASN A 60 9.04 11.42 7.83
C ASN A 60 8.37 12.04 9.06
N PHE A 61 8.59 13.31 9.26
CA PHE A 61 7.88 14.11 10.25
C PHE A 61 7.67 15.54 9.76
N ASN A 62 6.65 16.18 10.28
CA ASN A 62 6.48 17.61 10.10
C ASN A 62 7.01 18.32 11.34
N PHE A 63 7.66 19.44 11.16
CA PHE A 63 8.09 20.29 12.28
C PHE A 63 7.41 21.66 12.21
N SER A 64 7.23 22.25 13.39
CA SER A 64 6.74 23.61 13.56
C SER A 64 7.29 24.22 14.85
N GLY A 65 7.69 25.49 14.77
CA GLY A 65 8.29 26.18 15.90
C GLY A 65 9.70 25.66 16.26
N ASP A 66 10.18 26.02 17.46
CA ASP A 66 11.57 25.88 17.86
C ASP A 66 11.92 24.51 18.44
N GLU A 67 10.94 23.77 19.00
CA GLU A 67 11.13 22.44 19.59
C GLU A 67 10.19 21.42 18.98
N ASN A 68 10.75 20.31 18.51
CA ASN A 68 9.98 19.23 17.91
C ASN A 68 10.35 17.89 18.54
N ILE A 69 9.34 17.10 18.85
CA ILE A 69 9.50 15.76 19.42
C ILE A 69 9.21 14.74 18.31
N VAL A 70 10.21 13.94 17.96
CA VAL A 70 10.11 12.87 16.99
C VAL A 70 10.25 11.53 17.68
N GLN A 71 9.32 10.63 17.42
CA GLN A 71 9.38 9.25 17.88
C GLN A 71 10.05 8.36 16.85
N ILE A 72 10.81 7.38 17.32
CA ILE A 72 11.41 6.33 16.50
C ILE A 72 11.17 4.97 17.15
N ARG A 73 11.12 3.93 16.35
CA ARG A 73 10.99 2.56 16.84
C ARG A 73 12.32 1.81 16.63
N ILE A 74 12.75 1.05 17.62
CA ILE A 74 14.00 0.31 17.60
C ILE A 74 13.70 -1.18 17.43
N PRO A 75 14.21 -1.84 16.36
CA PRO A 75 14.00 -3.27 16.14
C PRO A 75 14.75 -4.14 17.15
N GLN A 76 14.43 -5.42 17.19
CA GLN A 76 15.17 -6.42 17.97
C GLN A 76 16.54 -6.72 17.33
N ASP A 77 16.62 -6.69 16.01
CA ASP A 77 17.83 -6.96 15.24
C ASP A 77 18.76 -5.73 15.26
N VAL A 78 19.62 -5.67 16.24
CA VAL A 78 20.66 -4.65 16.35
C VAL A 78 22.00 -5.29 16.61
N SER A 79 23.08 -4.62 16.18
CA SER A 79 24.43 -5.05 16.49
C SER A 79 24.77 -4.66 17.92
N TYR A 80 24.90 -5.65 18.80
CA TYR A 80 25.39 -5.46 20.15
C TYR A 80 26.92 -5.39 20.13
N SER A 81 27.50 -4.33 19.57
CA SER A 81 28.94 -4.11 19.47
C SER A 81 29.38 -2.91 20.31
N GLU A 82 30.69 -2.78 20.51
CA GLU A 82 31.28 -1.58 21.14
C GLU A 82 31.16 -0.33 20.24
N ASN A 83 30.85 -0.50 18.97
CA ASN A 83 30.57 0.59 18.03
C ASN A 83 29.19 1.18 18.29
N THR A 84 29.04 2.46 18.02
CA THR A 84 27.83 3.21 18.30
C THR A 84 26.98 3.41 17.04
N SER A 85 25.69 3.37 17.23
CA SER A 85 24.70 3.75 16.22
C SER A 85 24.67 5.28 16.07
N LYS A 86 24.01 5.77 15.02
CA LYS A 86 23.87 7.20 14.74
C LYS A 86 22.49 7.53 14.21
N ILE A 87 22.03 8.75 14.50
CA ILE A 87 20.81 9.32 13.95
C ILE A 87 21.19 10.44 13.01
N LEU A 88 20.67 10.36 11.77
CA LEU A 88 20.79 11.41 10.79
C LEU A 88 19.43 12.10 10.67
N ILE A 89 19.45 13.41 10.63
CA ILE A 89 18.25 14.25 10.52
C ILE A 89 18.45 15.19 9.35
N TYR A 90 17.43 15.28 8.51
CA TYR A 90 17.35 16.24 7.43
C TYR A 90 16.05 17.03 7.58
N LEU A 91 16.16 18.35 7.58
CA LEU A 91 15.05 19.28 7.69
C LEU A 91 15.03 20.17 6.45
N HIS A 92 13.85 20.44 5.93
CA HIS A 92 13.69 21.40 4.84
C HIS A 92 12.33 22.10 4.91
N ASP A 93 12.34 23.35 4.51
CA ASP A 93 11.14 24.12 4.17
C ASP A 93 11.18 24.53 2.69
N ASN A 94 10.50 25.60 2.31
CA ASN A 94 10.52 26.09 0.93
C ASN A 94 11.79 26.90 0.57
N GLU A 95 12.61 27.27 1.53
CA GLU A 95 13.72 28.22 1.37
C GLU A 95 15.07 27.65 1.85
N GLN A 96 15.06 26.75 2.83
CA GLN A 96 16.26 26.29 3.51
C GLN A 96 16.27 24.77 3.70
N GLU A 97 17.49 24.22 3.77
CA GLU A 97 17.77 22.82 4.05
C GLU A 97 18.86 22.72 5.12
N ILE A 98 18.64 21.84 6.12
CA ILE A 98 19.61 21.60 7.19
C ILE A 98 19.74 20.10 7.40
N SER A 99 20.97 19.64 7.61
CA SER A 99 21.26 18.27 8.01
C SER A 99 22.07 18.25 9.33
N GLY A 100 21.77 17.27 10.15
CA GLY A 100 22.45 17.05 11.41
C GLY A 100 22.67 15.57 11.73
N GLU A 101 23.60 15.29 12.63
CA GLU A 101 23.91 13.95 13.10
C GLU A 101 23.98 13.93 14.64
N ILE A 102 23.35 12.90 15.24
CA ILE A 102 23.50 12.56 16.64
C ILE A 102 24.39 11.31 16.73
N ASN A 103 25.58 11.46 17.27
CA ASN A 103 26.57 10.40 17.42
C ASN A 103 27.46 10.74 18.64
N PRO A 104 27.67 9.81 19.62
CA PRO A 104 27.27 8.41 19.63
C PRO A 104 25.84 8.16 20.10
N VAL A 105 25.17 7.14 19.52
CA VAL A 105 23.90 6.59 20.01
C VAL A 105 24.14 5.16 20.50
N PHE A 106 23.79 4.89 21.75
CA PHE A 106 23.90 3.55 22.35
C PHE A 106 22.54 2.85 22.31
N ILE A 107 22.52 1.60 21.85
CA ILE A 107 21.34 0.74 21.87
C ILE A 107 21.64 -0.46 22.79
N VAL A 108 20.72 -0.73 23.70
CA VAL A 108 20.81 -1.85 24.65
C VAL A 108 19.59 -2.76 24.50
N GLY A 109 19.69 -3.98 25.00
CA GLY A 109 18.55 -4.91 25.03
C GLY A 109 17.36 -4.33 25.79
N GLY A 110 16.19 -4.47 25.21
CA GLY A 110 14.91 -4.15 25.83
C GLY A 110 14.26 -5.37 26.45
N ASP A 111 13.01 -5.21 26.90
CA ASP A 111 12.20 -6.30 27.42
C ASP A 111 11.75 -7.25 26.30
N ALA A 112 11.62 -8.54 26.61
CA ALA A 112 11.08 -9.51 25.67
C ALA A 112 9.61 -9.21 25.36
N THR A 113 9.20 -9.42 24.13
CA THR A 113 7.79 -9.30 23.72
C THR A 113 7.15 -10.68 23.61
N MET A 114 5.84 -10.71 23.79
CA MET A 114 4.99 -11.88 23.54
C MET A 114 4.31 -11.80 22.17
N ASP A 115 4.64 -10.79 21.36
CA ASP A 115 4.06 -10.62 20.03
C ASP A 115 4.45 -11.77 19.10
N GLN A 116 3.46 -12.33 18.44
CA GLN A 116 3.58 -13.42 17.47
C GLN A 116 2.88 -13.08 16.14
N SER A 117 2.45 -11.86 15.98
CA SER A 117 1.71 -11.39 14.81
C SER A 117 2.63 -10.60 13.91
N GLY A 118 2.78 -11.02 12.66
CA GLY A 118 3.53 -10.22 11.70
C GLY A 118 2.73 -9.03 11.16
N PRO A 119 3.38 -8.14 10.40
CA PRO A 119 2.80 -6.87 9.97
C PRO A 119 1.61 -7.06 9.02
N ILE A 120 0.68 -6.11 9.06
CA ILE A 120 -0.44 -6.02 8.12
C ILE A 120 0.07 -5.36 6.85
N ILE A 121 -0.16 -6.00 5.70
CA ILE A 121 0.21 -5.52 4.37
C ILE A 121 -1.06 -5.18 3.60
N GLU A 122 -1.17 -3.96 3.07
CA GLU A 122 -2.29 -3.51 2.26
C GLU A 122 -1.80 -2.87 0.96
N PHE A 123 -2.56 -3.07 -0.12
CA PHE A 123 -2.31 -2.44 -1.41
C PHE A 123 -3.33 -1.34 -1.63
N LYS A 124 -2.88 -0.13 -1.93
CA LYS A 124 -3.76 1.03 -2.13
C LYS A 124 -3.33 1.95 -3.26
N SER A 125 -4.26 2.73 -3.77
CA SER A 125 -3.96 3.85 -4.65
C SER A 125 -3.51 5.08 -3.83
N LYS A 126 -2.96 6.07 -4.53
CA LYS A 126 -2.62 7.37 -3.91
C LYS A 126 -3.84 8.07 -3.29
N ASP A 127 -5.03 7.84 -3.83
CA ASP A 127 -6.30 8.40 -3.34
C ASP A 127 -6.89 7.61 -2.16
N GLY A 128 -6.18 6.60 -1.66
CA GLY A 128 -6.59 5.80 -0.51
C GLY A 128 -7.56 4.64 -0.82
N LYS A 129 -7.85 4.36 -2.09
CA LYS A 129 -8.63 3.16 -2.48
C LYS A 129 -7.82 1.92 -2.15
N ILE A 130 -8.37 1.02 -1.36
CA ILE A 130 -7.76 -0.29 -1.06
C ILE A 130 -8.07 -1.24 -2.23
N PHE A 131 -7.04 -1.85 -2.81
CA PHE A 131 -7.17 -2.88 -3.82
C PHE A 131 -7.38 -4.25 -3.18
N ARG A 132 -8.27 -5.02 -3.78
CA ARG A 132 -8.51 -6.43 -3.47
C ARG A 132 -8.05 -7.30 -4.63
N ASN A 133 -7.81 -8.56 -4.34
CA ASN A 133 -7.45 -9.52 -5.38
C ASN A 133 -8.53 -9.58 -6.48
N GLY A 134 -8.12 -9.48 -7.74
CA GLY A 134 -9.03 -9.43 -8.88
C GLY A 134 -9.54 -8.03 -9.26
N ASP A 135 -9.16 -6.99 -8.52
CA ASP A 135 -9.55 -5.63 -8.88
C ASP A 135 -8.84 -5.14 -10.15
N HIS A 136 -9.43 -4.10 -10.75
CA HIS A 136 -8.84 -3.44 -11.92
C HIS A 136 -8.11 -2.17 -11.51
N LYS A 137 -6.86 -2.05 -11.95
CA LYS A 137 -6.00 -0.88 -11.80
C LYS A 137 -5.91 -0.13 -13.13
N ARG A 138 -6.07 1.19 -13.10
CA ARG A 138 -5.84 2.04 -14.28
C ARG A 138 -4.33 2.08 -14.58
N PRO A 139 -3.92 2.18 -15.87
CA PRO A 139 -2.50 2.21 -16.23
C PRO A 139 -1.68 3.25 -15.45
N ASN A 140 -2.21 4.46 -15.29
CA ASN A 140 -1.55 5.56 -14.59
C ASN A 140 -1.88 5.65 -13.10
N GLU A 141 -2.63 4.71 -12.55
CA GLU A 141 -2.97 4.68 -11.13
C GLU A 141 -1.76 4.20 -10.32
N THR A 142 -1.35 5.01 -9.37
CA THR A 142 -0.23 4.69 -8.48
C THR A 142 -0.60 3.52 -7.58
N LEU A 143 0.29 2.53 -7.47
CA LEU A 143 0.16 1.43 -6.53
C LEU A 143 1.15 1.58 -5.38
N ILE A 144 0.60 1.62 -4.17
CA ILE A 144 1.33 1.79 -2.91
C ILE A 144 1.12 0.53 -2.08
N VAL A 145 2.19 0.00 -1.50
CA VAL A 145 2.14 -0.97 -0.41
C VAL A 145 2.20 -0.22 0.91
N GLN A 146 1.16 -0.30 1.70
CA GLN A 146 1.17 0.14 3.08
C GLN A 146 1.46 -1.06 3.98
N ILE A 147 2.41 -0.89 4.90
CA ILE A 147 2.75 -1.91 5.89
C ILE A 147 2.62 -1.29 7.27
N SER A 148 1.94 -1.98 8.17
CA SER A 148 1.70 -1.49 9.53
C SER A 148 1.82 -2.57 10.57
N ASP A 149 2.44 -2.21 11.70
CA ASP A 149 2.60 -3.08 12.86
C ASP A 149 2.75 -2.25 14.15
N PRO A 150 2.14 -2.65 15.29
CA PRO A 150 2.28 -1.95 16.56
C PRO A 150 3.73 -1.84 17.07
N LEU A 151 4.58 -2.82 16.77
CA LEU A 151 6.00 -2.80 17.11
C LEU A 151 6.87 -2.16 16.01
N GLY A 152 6.29 -1.81 14.87
CA GLY A 152 6.98 -1.25 13.71
C GLY A 152 7.55 -2.33 12.80
N ILE A 153 8.19 -1.89 11.71
CA ILE A 153 8.64 -2.72 10.59
C ILE A 153 10.16 -2.88 10.64
N ASN A 154 10.64 -4.10 10.49
CA ASN A 154 12.05 -4.41 10.45
C ASN A 154 12.67 -3.95 9.10
N LEU A 155 13.65 -3.05 9.18
CA LEU A 155 14.34 -2.47 8.00
C LEU A 155 15.81 -2.89 7.94
N THR A 156 16.25 -3.81 8.80
CA THR A 156 17.68 -4.11 8.98
C THR A 156 18.27 -4.91 7.84
N LYS A 157 17.45 -5.71 7.13
CA LYS A 157 17.87 -6.70 6.13
C LYS A 157 18.75 -7.83 6.70
N GLU A 158 18.90 -7.87 8.01
CA GLU A 158 19.68 -8.91 8.68
C GLU A 158 18.91 -10.23 8.70
N LEU A 159 19.63 -11.35 8.65
CA LEU A 159 19.06 -12.69 8.72
C LEU A 159 17.91 -12.96 7.71
N GLY A 160 17.84 -12.14 6.64
CA GLY A 160 16.79 -12.26 5.62
C GLY A 160 15.50 -11.48 5.94
N HIS A 161 15.51 -10.63 6.97
CA HIS A 161 14.37 -9.79 7.34
C HIS A 161 14.23 -8.56 6.43
N SER A 162 14.17 -8.80 5.11
CA SER A 162 13.94 -7.76 4.10
C SER A 162 12.47 -7.66 3.73
N ILE A 163 12.06 -6.49 3.26
CA ILE A 163 10.80 -6.34 2.54
C ILE A 163 11.04 -6.75 1.09
N ILE A 164 10.43 -7.87 0.69
CA ILE A 164 10.62 -8.44 -0.63
C ILE A 164 9.35 -8.31 -1.46
N LEU A 165 9.49 -7.79 -2.67
CA LEU A 165 8.47 -7.79 -3.71
C LEU A 165 8.82 -8.89 -4.71
N LYS A 166 7.98 -9.90 -4.84
CA LYS A 166 8.10 -10.94 -5.84
C LYS A 166 7.05 -10.72 -6.94
N ASP A 167 7.52 -10.50 -8.17
CA ASP A 167 6.69 -10.41 -9.37
C ASP A 167 6.54 -11.82 -9.95
N LEU A 168 5.35 -12.39 -9.85
CA LEU A 168 5.05 -13.75 -10.33
C LEU A 168 4.85 -13.80 -11.85
N THR A 169 4.54 -12.67 -12.48
CA THR A 169 4.37 -12.57 -13.94
C THR A 169 5.70 -12.70 -14.66
N ASN A 170 6.76 -12.08 -14.12
CA ASN A 170 8.08 -12.03 -14.75
C ASN A 170 9.13 -12.85 -14.01
N ASP A 171 8.75 -13.56 -12.95
CA ASP A 171 9.65 -14.34 -12.06
C ASP A 171 10.83 -13.51 -11.52
N ASN A 172 10.56 -12.25 -11.17
CA ASN A 172 11.54 -11.34 -10.60
C ASN A 172 11.32 -11.17 -9.09
N SER A 173 12.41 -10.90 -8.36
CA SER A 173 12.34 -10.60 -6.93
C SER A 173 13.19 -9.35 -6.63
N PHE A 174 12.61 -8.42 -5.89
CA PHE A 174 13.21 -7.14 -5.55
C PHE A 174 13.25 -6.96 -4.03
N ASP A 175 14.42 -6.63 -3.48
CA ASP A 175 14.51 -6.09 -2.12
C ASP A 175 14.10 -4.61 -2.17
N ILE A 176 12.94 -4.31 -1.63
CA ILE A 176 12.36 -2.97 -1.61
C ILE A 176 12.44 -2.30 -0.23
N THR A 177 13.19 -2.87 0.70
CA THR A 177 13.33 -2.37 2.07
C THR A 177 13.79 -0.91 2.11
N ASP A 178 14.72 -0.53 1.24
CA ASP A 178 15.24 0.85 1.20
C ASP A 178 14.23 1.87 0.68
N SER A 179 13.15 1.42 0.08
CA SER A 179 12.05 2.29 -0.37
C SER A 179 10.95 2.47 0.68
N PHE A 180 10.98 1.72 1.78
CA PHE A 180 10.02 1.88 2.86
C PHE A 180 10.33 3.13 3.69
N VAL A 181 9.30 3.94 3.94
CA VAL A 181 9.39 5.11 4.82
C VAL A 181 8.15 5.16 5.71
N TYR A 182 8.36 5.33 7.01
CA TYR A 182 7.24 5.58 7.92
C TYR A 182 6.53 6.89 7.56
N ASN A 183 5.22 6.89 7.62
CA ASN A 183 4.38 8.06 7.38
C ASN A 183 4.70 9.18 8.38
N ASN A 184 4.27 10.41 8.07
CA ASN A 184 4.48 11.55 8.93
C ASN A 184 4.06 11.27 10.38
N ASN A 185 5.01 11.44 11.30
CA ASN A 185 4.84 11.24 12.74
C ASN A 185 4.37 9.82 13.13
N SER A 186 4.57 8.82 12.27
CA SER A 186 4.21 7.42 12.56
C SER A 186 5.46 6.58 12.89
N ILE A 187 5.30 5.65 13.83
CA ILE A 187 6.28 4.62 14.17
C ILE A 187 5.73 3.20 13.92
N THR A 188 4.51 3.12 13.42
CA THR A 188 3.78 1.86 13.23
C THR A 188 3.36 1.62 11.79
N THR A 189 3.24 2.66 10.97
CA THR A 189 2.72 2.57 9.61
C THR A 189 3.61 3.32 8.64
N GLY A 190 3.96 2.68 7.54
CA GLY A 190 4.72 3.29 6.46
C GLY A 190 4.33 2.74 5.10
N GLU A 191 4.93 3.27 4.05
CA GLU A 191 4.52 3.04 2.67
C GLU A 191 5.70 2.84 1.74
N ILE A 192 5.45 2.09 0.67
CA ILE A 192 6.36 1.91 -0.48
C ILE A 192 5.59 2.18 -1.76
N LEU A 193 6.12 3.04 -2.61
CA LEU A 193 5.64 3.23 -3.97
C LEU A 193 6.22 2.13 -4.87
N ILE A 194 5.37 1.17 -5.29
CA ILE A 194 5.83 0.01 -6.07
C ILE A 194 5.63 0.14 -7.58
N SER A 195 5.04 1.23 -8.06
CA SER A 195 4.86 1.48 -9.51
C SER A 195 6.17 1.51 -10.31
N ASN A 196 7.31 1.72 -9.64
CA ASN A 196 8.62 1.71 -10.27
C ASN A 196 9.15 0.29 -10.56
N TYR A 197 8.59 -0.73 -9.94
CA TYR A 197 9.06 -2.11 -10.02
C TYR A 197 8.21 -2.98 -10.96
N ILE A 198 6.95 -2.57 -11.20
CA ILE A 198 5.96 -3.39 -11.89
C ILE A 198 5.20 -2.55 -12.91
N GLN A 199 5.07 -3.07 -14.12
CA GLN A 199 4.31 -2.47 -15.22
C GLN A 199 3.25 -3.45 -15.72
N ASN A 200 2.07 -2.92 -16.12
CA ASN A 200 0.95 -3.66 -16.75
C ASN A 200 0.20 -4.63 -15.83
N GLU A 201 0.27 -5.93 -16.08
CA GLU A 201 -0.39 -6.94 -15.27
C GLU A 201 0.36 -7.12 -13.94
N ILE A 202 -0.38 -7.21 -12.85
CA ILE A 202 0.17 -7.28 -11.50
C ILE A 202 -0.28 -8.60 -10.88
N ASP A 203 0.64 -9.55 -10.77
CA ASP A 203 0.51 -10.73 -9.92
C ASP A 203 1.76 -10.79 -9.04
N ILE A 204 1.63 -10.29 -7.81
CA ILE A 204 2.75 -10.07 -6.92
C ILE A 204 2.51 -10.61 -5.52
N ILE A 205 3.62 -10.89 -4.85
CA ILE A 205 3.65 -11.17 -3.42
C ILE A 205 4.56 -10.14 -2.76
N VAL A 206 4.11 -9.57 -1.65
CA VAL A 206 4.95 -8.76 -0.77
C VAL A 206 5.08 -9.49 0.56
N SER A 207 6.33 -9.67 1.01
CA SER A 207 6.65 -10.18 2.33
C SER A 207 7.39 -9.13 3.16
N ALA A 208 7.12 -9.09 4.45
CA ALA A 208 7.74 -8.16 5.39
C ALA A 208 7.84 -8.79 6.79
N TRP A 209 8.64 -8.18 7.65
CA TRP A 209 8.86 -8.59 9.02
C TRP A 209 8.59 -7.39 9.95
N ASP A 210 8.04 -7.68 11.14
CA ASP A 210 7.97 -6.68 12.20
C ASP A 210 9.30 -6.57 12.95
N ASN A 211 9.39 -5.64 13.90
CA ASN A 211 10.57 -5.45 14.73
C ASN A 211 10.79 -6.56 15.78
N ALA A 212 9.83 -7.45 16.00
CA ALA A 212 9.97 -8.65 16.83
C ALA A 212 10.27 -9.91 16.01
N ASN A 213 10.55 -9.74 14.69
CA ASN A 213 10.89 -10.80 13.75
C ASN A 213 9.74 -11.78 13.41
N ASN A 214 8.50 -11.31 13.47
CA ASN A 214 7.36 -12.06 12.96
C ASN A 214 7.14 -11.73 11.48
N PRO A 215 6.98 -12.73 10.60
CA PRO A 215 6.76 -12.51 9.16
C PRO A 215 5.30 -12.32 8.81
N SER A 216 5.06 -11.62 7.72
CA SER A 216 3.81 -11.63 6.97
C SER A 216 4.06 -11.63 5.49
N GLU A 217 3.10 -12.21 4.76
CA GLU A 217 3.10 -12.24 3.31
C GLU A 217 1.70 -11.94 2.78
N LYS A 218 1.61 -11.16 1.72
CA LYS A 218 0.34 -10.91 1.04
C LYS A 218 0.50 -10.92 -0.47
N LYS A 219 -0.32 -11.77 -1.11
CA LYS A 219 -0.47 -11.82 -2.56
C LYS A 219 -1.57 -10.87 -3.02
N ILE A 220 -1.37 -10.25 -4.19
CA ILE A 220 -2.41 -9.54 -4.94
C ILE A 220 -2.23 -9.76 -6.44
N GLU A 221 -3.35 -9.98 -7.11
CA GLU A 221 -3.47 -10.01 -8.56
C GLU A 221 -4.38 -8.86 -8.98
N LEU A 222 -3.89 -7.98 -9.87
CA LEU A 222 -4.66 -6.85 -10.40
C LEU A 222 -4.64 -6.88 -11.92
N PHE A 223 -5.79 -6.64 -12.50
CA PHE A 223 -5.93 -6.58 -13.96
C PHE A 223 -5.74 -5.15 -14.47
N SER A 224 -5.05 -5.01 -15.61
CA SER A 224 -4.94 -3.72 -16.27
C SER A 224 -6.30 -3.33 -16.87
N ALA A 225 -6.76 -2.14 -16.55
CA ALA A 225 -7.88 -1.53 -17.25
C ALA A 225 -7.36 -0.99 -18.58
N GLU A 226 -7.61 -1.67 -19.70
CA GLU A 226 -7.28 -1.14 -21.03
C GLU A 226 -7.95 0.23 -21.20
N GLU A 227 -7.14 1.29 -21.35
CA GLU A 227 -7.62 2.67 -21.45
C GLU A 227 -8.43 2.96 -22.70
N ASP A 228 -8.24 2.17 -23.77
CA ASP A 228 -8.79 2.50 -25.08
C ASP A 228 -10.24 2.06 -25.29
N LYS A 229 -10.75 1.10 -24.54
CA LYS A 229 -12.13 0.62 -24.69
C LYS A 229 -12.97 0.91 -23.44
N LEU A 230 -14.25 1.24 -23.68
CA LEU A 230 -15.23 1.36 -22.60
C LEU A 230 -15.46 0.01 -21.94
N LYS A 231 -15.28 -0.07 -20.60
CA LYS A 231 -15.50 -1.30 -19.82
C LYS A 231 -16.37 -1.05 -18.60
N ILE A 232 -17.10 -2.08 -18.21
CA ILE A 232 -17.87 -2.16 -16.96
C ILE A 232 -17.14 -3.15 -16.05
N TYR A 233 -16.80 -2.72 -14.85
CA TYR A 233 -16.14 -3.54 -13.83
C TYR A 233 -17.03 -3.72 -12.60
N ASN A 234 -16.75 -4.72 -11.78
CA ASN A 234 -17.35 -4.93 -10.47
C ASN A 234 -18.89 -4.81 -10.49
N ALA A 235 -19.52 -5.36 -11.57
CA ALA A 235 -20.94 -5.24 -11.77
C ALA A 235 -21.70 -6.39 -11.10
N TYR A 236 -22.47 -6.07 -10.08
CA TYR A 236 -23.33 -7.01 -9.36
C TYR A 236 -24.56 -6.29 -8.80
N ASN A 237 -25.51 -7.04 -8.25
CA ASN A 237 -26.62 -6.46 -7.49
C ASN A 237 -26.62 -6.95 -6.05
N PHE A 238 -26.95 -6.04 -5.13
CA PHE A 238 -27.01 -6.34 -3.69
C PHE A 238 -28.19 -5.60 -3.03
N PRO A 239 -28.97 -6.29 -2.16
CA PRO A 239 -28.92 -7.72 -1.85
C PRO A 239 -29.36 -8.59 -3.05
N ASN A 240 -28.87 -9.86 -3.08
CA ASN A 240 -29.29 -10.89 -4.03
C ASN A 240 -29.21 -12.26 -3.34
N PRO A 241 -30.32 -12.98 -3.05
CA PRO A 241 -31.71 -12.59 -3.35
C PRO A 241 -32.19 -11.33 -2.61
N PHE A 242 -33.23 -10.69 -3.15
CA PHE A 242 -33.88 -9.55 -2.50
C PHE A 242 -35.39 -9.72 -2.33
N VAL A 243 -35.97 -8.99 -1.39
CA VAL A 243 -37.41 -8.99 -1.11
C VAL A 243 -38.12 -7.79 -1.73
N ASN A 244 -37.73 -6.57 -1.38
CA ASN A 244 -38.41 -5.35 -1.80
C ASN A 244 -37.62 -4.53 -2.81
N GLN A 245 -36.29 -4.44 -2.64
CA GLN A 245 -35.43 -3.64 -3.51
C GLN A 245 -34.00 -4.20 -3.51
N THR A 246 -33.29 -3.90 -4.58
CA THR A 246 -31.87 -4.17 -4.76
C THR A 246 -31.21 -2.97 -5.43
N LYS A 247 -29.89 -2.89 -5.32
CA LYS A 247 -29.05 -1.91 -6.04
C LYS A 247 -28.17 -2.65 -7.04
N PHE A 248 -28.19 -2.23 -8.28
CA PHE A 248 -27.16 -2.62 -9.25
C PHE A 248 -25.97 -1.72 -9.03
N THR A 249 -24.82 -2.29 -8.73
CA THR A 249 -23.54 -1.58 -8.59
C THR A 249 -22.65 -1.90 -9.76
N PHE A 250 -21.87 -0.95 -10.20
CA PHE A 250 -20.90 -1.10 -11.28
C PHE A 250 -19.85 0.01 -11.23
N GLU A 251 -18.71 -0.23 -11.85
CA GLU A 251 -17.65 0.74 -12.03
C GLU A 251 -17.38 0.96 -13.52
N LEU A 252 -17.12 2.22 -13.92
CA LEU A 252 -16.81 2.60 -15.29
C LEU A 252 -15.39 3.15 -15.38
N ASN A 253 -14.64 2.74 -16.40
CA ASN A 253 -13.32 3.34 -16.68
C ASN A 253 -13.45 4.69 -17.42
N LYS A 254 -14.55 4.93 -18.12
CA LYS A 254 -14.82 6.17 -18.87
C LYS A 254 -16.27 6.61 -18.67
N GLN A 255 -16.52 7.90 -18.92
CA GLN A 255 -17.89 8.41 -18.98
C GLN A 255 -18.70 7.64 -20.01
N ALA A 256 -19.90 7.20 -19.62
CA ALA A 256 -20.82 6.47 -20.49
C ALA A 256 -22.28 6.69 -20.12
N GLU A 257 -23.13 6.51 -21.11
CA GLU A 257 -24.56 6.36 -20.95
C GLU A 257 -24.87 4.93 -20.53
N ILE A 258 -25.55 4.74 -19.39
CA ILE A 258 -25.89 3.44 -18.82
C ILE A 258 -27.38 3.17 -18.97
N SER A 259 -27.73 1.96 -19.40
CA SER A 259 -29.06 1.42 -19.28
C SER A 259 -29.05 0.01 -18.69
N ILE A 260 -30.06 -0.32 -17.88
CA ILE A 260 -30.18 -1.63 -17.27
C ILE A 260 -31.51 -2.25 -17.74
N ILE A 261 -31.42 -3.46 -18.28
CA ILE A 261 -32.60 -4.18 -18.76
C ILE A 261 -32.69 -5.50 -17.99
N ILE A 262 -33.87 -5.80 -17.45
CA ILE A 262 -34.17 -7.02 -16.74
C ILE A 262 -35.06 -7.90 -17.61
N TYR A 263 -34.74 -9.21 -17.68
CA TYR A 263 -35.39 -10.20 -18.46
C TYR A 263 -35.82 -11.41 -17.62
N THR A 264 -36.87 -12.11 -18.06
CA THR A 264 -37.14 -13.50 -17.64
C THR A 264 -36.02 -14.42 -18.16
N LEU A 265 -35.93 -15.64 -17.64
CA LEU A 265 -35.02 -16.66 -18.20
C LEU A 265 -35.39 -17.03 -19.66
N GLY A 266 -36.64 -16.83 -20.05
CA GLY A 266 -37.10 -17.02 -21.45
C GLY A 266 -36.76 -15.85 -22.38
N GLY A 267 -36.11 -14.78 -21.88
CA GLY A 267 -35.71 -13.63 -22.69
C GLY A 267 -36.77 -12.53 -22.84
N GLU A 268 -37.91 -12.63 -22.16
CA GLU A 268 -38.93 -11.59 -22.14
C GLU A 268 -38.49 -10.40 -21.30
N LYS A 269 -38.59 -9.18 -21.84
CA LYS A 269 -38.22 -7.96 -21.16
C LYS A 269 -39.22 -7.59 -20.05
N ILE A 270 -38.76 -7.50 -18.83
CA ILE A 270 -39.54 -7.16 -17.63
C ILE A 270 -39.46 -5.66 -17.33
N LYS A 271 -38.26 -5.10 -17.38
CA LYS A 271 -37.99 -3.72 -16.98
C LYS A 271 -36.86 -3.15 -17.81
N HIS A 272 -36.98 -1.89 -18.18
CA HIS A 272 -35.89 -1.07 -18.71
C HIS A 272 -35.71 0.14 -17.80
N ILE A 273 -34.61 0.18 -17.07
CA ILE A 273 -34.18 1.37 -16.36
C ILE A 273 -33.46 2.23 -17.38
N LYS A 274 -34.06 3.40 -17.67
CA LYS A 274 -33.68 4.26 -18.78
C LYS A 274 -32.27 4.81 -18.67
N ASN A 275 -31.75 5.18 -19.81
CA ASN A 275 -30.40 5.73 -20.01
C ASN A 275 -30.15 6.95 -19.14
N LYS A 276 -28.99 6.95 -18.48
CA LYS A 276 -28.44 8.07 -17.72
C LYS A 276 -26.94 8.12 -17.91
N ASN A 277 -26.37 9.32 -18.03
CA ASN A 277 -24.94 9.53 -18.10
C ASN A 277 -24.29 9.43 -16.72
N TYR A 278 -23.19 8.66 -16.67
CA TYR A 278 -22.36 8.49 -15.50
C TYR A 278 -20.91 8.80 -15.86
N GLN A 279 -20.18 9.44 -14.95
CA GLN A 279 -18.75 9.66 -15.07
C GLN A 279 -17.99 8.35 -14.88
N SER A 280 -16.66 8.34 -15.09
CA SER A 280 -15.81 7.22 -14.65
C SER A 280 -15.87 7.06 -13.12
N GLY A 281 -15.76 5.81 -12.63
CA GLY A 281 -15.82 5.49 -11.20
C GLY A 281 -16.99 4.59 -10.83
N PHE A 282 -17.20 4.43 -9.52
CA PHE A 282 -18.23 3.56 -8.94
C PHE A 282 -19.60 4.23 -8.92
N HIS A 283 -20.65 3.45 -9.32
CA HIS A 283 -22.03 3.91 -9.37
C HIS A 283 -23.00 2.86 -8.85
N SER A 284 -24.20 3.32 -8.46
CA SER A 284 -25.29 2.45 -8.08
C SER A 284 -26.64 2.92 -8.63
N VAL A 285 -27.51 1.97 -8.95
CA VAL A 285 -28.86 2.21 -9.47
C VAL A 285 -29.87 1.34 -8.73
N ASP A 286 -30.86 1.94 -8.12
CA ASP A 286 -31.89 1.24 -7.36
C ASP A 286 -32.95 0.61 -8.26
N TRP A 287 -33.43 -0.57 -7.87
CA TRP A 287 -34.60 -1.22 -8.45
C TRP A 287 -35.51 -1.85 -7.39
N ASN A 288 -36.78 -1.54 -7.45
CA ASN A 288 -37.81 -1.95 -6.50
C ASN A 288 -38.57 -3.23 -6.87
N GLY A 289 -38.02 -4.05 -7.76
CA GLY A 289 -38.64 -5.32 -8.15
C GLY A 289 -39.99 -5.18 -8.89
N ARG A 290 -40.22 -4.05 -9.60
CA ARG A 290 -41.43 -3.83 -10.38
C ARG A 290 -41.13 -3.82 -11.90
N ASN A 291 -42.11 -4.33 -12.69
CA ASN A 291 -42.02 -4.31 -14.13
C ASN A 291 -42.28 -2.90 -14.72
N GLU A 292 -42.35 -2.80 -16.07
CA GLU A 292 -42.63 -1.54 -16.76
C GLU A 292 -43.97 -0.90 -16.37
N PHE A 293 -44.95 -1.71 -16.01
CA PHE A 293 -46.32 -1.30 -15.68
C PHE A 293 -46.49 -1.04 -14.16
N GLY A 294 -45.39 -1.04 -13.40
CA GLY A 294 -45.42 -0.82 -11.94
C GLY A 294 -45.90 -2.03 -11.12
N LYS A 295 -46.20 -3.16 -11.76
CA LYS A 295 -46.61 -4.39 -11.06
C LYS A 295 -45.39 -5.09 -10.45
N ILE A 296 -45.58 -5.63 -9.24
CA ILE A 296 -44.58 -6.45 -8.56
C ILE A 296 -44.40 -7.74 -9.37
N ILE A 297 -43.14 -8.13 -9.63
CA ILE A 297 -42.83 -9.38 -10.32
C ILE A 297 -42.78 -10.57 -9.34
N SER A 298 -43.00 -11.77 -9.86
CA SER A 298 -43.07 -13.00 -9.08
C SER A 298 -41.69 -13.40 -8.51
N ASN A 299 -41.72 -14.28 -7.47
CA ASN A 299 -40.53 -14.95 -7.03
C ASN A 299 -39.87 -15.75 -8.14
N GLY A 300 -38.59 -15.74 -8.23
CA GLY A 300 -37.84 -16.45 -9.26
C GLY A 300 -36.50 -15.83 -9.57
N VAL A 301 -35.81 -16.42 -10.52
CA VAL A 301 -34.53 -15.95 -11.05
C VAL A 301 -34.75 -15.22 -12.37
N TYR A 302 -34.12 -14.07 -12.49
CA TYR A 302 -34.17 -13.22 -13.69
C TYR A 302 -32.72 -12.94 -14.13
N VAL A 303 -32.59 -12.45 -15.37
CA VAL A 303 -31.31 -12.01 -15.93
C VAL A 303 -31.36 -10.51 -16.08
N TYR A 304 -30.30 -9.83 -15.66
CA TYR A 304 -30.15 -8.41 -15.96
C TYR A 304 -28.97 -8.17 -16.88
N LYS A 305 -29.06 -7.13 -17.69
CA LYS A 305 -28.02 -6.66 -18.60
C LYS A 305 -27.78 -5.18 -18.33
N ILE A 306 -26.57 -4.84 -17.89
CA ILE A 306 -26.09 -3.46 -17.80
C ILE A 306 -25.39 -3.15 -19.11
N ILE A 307 -25.80 -2.12 -19.81
CA ILE A 307 -25.24 -1.68 -21.09
C ILE A 307 -24.61 -0.31 -20.86
N ALA A 308 -23.33 -0.19 -21.20
CA ALA A 308 -22.63 1.09 -21.24
C ALA A 308 -22.32 1.47 -22.68
N ARG A 309 -22.55 2.73 -23.04
CA ARG A 309 -22.29 3.27 -24.37
C ARG A 309 -21.71 4.69 -24.26
N ASN A 310 -20.68 4.98 -25.02
CA ASN A 310 -20.21 6.32 -25.31
C ASN A 310 -20.14 6.57 -26.82
N ILE A 311 -19.51 7.63 -27.26
CA ILE A 311 -19.42 7.99 -28.69
C ILE A 311 -18.71 6.91 -29.51
N ASN A 312 -17.66 6.29 -28.93
CA ASN A 312 -16.76 5.39 -29.64
C ASN A 312 -17.03 3.90 -29.37
N ASP A 313 -17.59 3.59 -28.18
CA ASP A 313 -17.63 2.23 -27.66
C ASP A 313 -18.99 1.85 -27.10
N ARG A 314 -19.25 0.54 -27.13
CA ARG A 314 -20.37 -0.09 -26.46
C ARG A 314 -19.92 -1.39 -25.79
N THR A 315 -20.25 -1.55 -24.53
CA THR A 315 -19.99 -2.78 -23.76
C THR A 315 -21.20 -3.16 -22.92
N HIS A 316 -21.22 -4.37 -22.38
CA HIS A 316 -22.28 -4.80 -21.48
C HIS A 316 -21.79 -5.84 -20.47
N HIS A 317 -22.50 -5.89 -19.34
CA HIS A 317 -22.38 -6.95 -18.33
C HIS A 317 -23.72 -7.66 -18.18
N ILE A 318 -23.70 -8.99 -18.00
CA ILE A 318 -24.89 -9.81 -17.76
C ILE A 318 -24.75 -10.51 -16.42
N GLY A 319 -25.76 -10.39 -15.58
CA GLY A 319 -25.82 -11.05 -14.28
C GLY A 319 -27.17 -11.69 -14.00
N LYS A 320 -27.24 -12.50 -12.95
CA LYS A 320 -28.47 -13.14 -12.46
C LYS A 320 -28.93 -12.42 -11.19
N ILE A 321 -30.25 -12.26 -11.07
CA ILE A 321 -30.88 -11.65 -9.92
C ILE A 321 -32.03 -12.53 -9.45
N ALA A 322 -32.10 -12.79 -8.17
CA ALA A 322 -33.14 -13.62 -7.55
C ALA A 322 -34.06 -12.76 -6.67
N ILE A 323 -35.35 -13.03 -6.78
CA ILE A 323 -36.40 -12.44 -5.96
C ILE A 323 -36.99 -13.53 -5.09
N TYR A 324 -37.05 -13.28 -3.79
CA TYR A 324 -37.64 -14.17 -2.81
C TYR A 324 -38.44 -13.32 -1.80
N LYS A 325 -39.77 -13.41 -1.84
CA LYS A 325 -40.71 -12.69 -0.97
C LYS A 325 -41.43 -13.63 -0.06
#